data_81decd11d2b3e7040557b1f435e99644
#
_entry.id   81decd11d2b3e7040557b1f435e99644
#
_cell.length_a   1.000
_cell.length_b   1.000
_cell.length_c   1.000
_cell.angle_alpha   90.00
_cell.angle_beta   90.00
_cell.angle_gamma   90.00
#
_symmetry.space_group_name_H-M   'P 1'
#
loop_
_entity.id
_entity.type
_entity.pdbx_description
1 polymer ?
#
loop_
_entity_poly.entity_id
_entity_poly.type
_entity_poly.pdbx_seq_one_letter_code
_entity_poly.pdbx_strand_id
1 'polypeptide(L)'
;MALVTLLQFRENLPDRQAAEAVRARIDWKYLLGLELTDPGFDHSVLCEFRSRLLTGSAEERLLGKLLEACQARGLLKARGRQRTDATHVLASIRVLNRLELLGETLRAALNEIAAVAPDWLRGVAPRAWYERYARRVEDGRLPRAAVEREAYARTVGEDGFALLDRLDEPAAPEGLGRLPAVEVLRRVWVRHCVREDGAPPGGGAKLRGKDDPPPEGEPVESPYDLQARFRTRSGTSWTGYVVHLSETCEDDTVHLITHTMTTTATVHEARCTAAIHEALAGKGLVPGEHLVDAAYVDAGLLVRGREELDIELVGPPRPNPSWQTKIEGGHTIDRFEVDWGKERVRCPQGKLSSAWSRQIDHAGMPYVSVMFRKADCAACSARPLCTRAKHRARHLKLQPRAEHEALKAARARLATREGRRCYARRAGIEGTLSQGVRAFGLRRSRYRGLAKTHLQHVATAAAINLERLAAWFRAVPRAATRTSRFAALATA
;
A
#
# COMPACT_ATOMS: atom_id res chain seq x y z
N MET A 1 16.34 14.82 20.40
CA MET A 1 15.88 13.51 19.88
C MET A 1 15.43 13.56 18.42
N ALA A 2 14.61 14.56 17.97
CA ALA A 2 14.18 14.67 16.58
C ALA A 2 15.37 14.73 15.59
N LEU A 3 16.34 15.60 15.81
CA LEU A 3 17.55 15.70 14.98
C LEU A 3 18.35 14.39 14.97
N VAL A 4 18.51 13.74 16.13
CA VAL A 4 19.17 12.43 16.20
C VAL A 4 18.46 11.39 15.33
N THR A 5 17.11 11.37 15.37
CA THR A 5 16.33 10.48 14.51
C THR A 5 16.56 10.80 13.02
N LEU A 6 16.57 12.07 12.62
CA LEU A 6 16.85 12.45 11.22
C LEU A 6 18.25 12.03 10.79
N LEU A 7 19.27 12.25 11.62
CA LEU A 7 20.64 11.80 11.35
C LEU A 7 20.75 10.28 11.27
N GLN A 8 20.06 9.57 12.19
CA GLN A 8 19.97 8.12 12.18
C GLN A 8 19.43 7.58 10.84
N PHE A 9 18.33 8.17 10.33
CA PHE A 9 17.75 7.76 9.07
C PHE A 9 18.58 8.21 7.86
N ARG A 10 19.23 9.37 7.94
CA ARG A 10 20.15 9.84 6.93
C ARG A 10 21.31 8.88 6.70
N GLU A 11 21.90 8.37 7.78
CA GLU A 11 23.04 7.46 7.72
C GLU A 11 22.63 5.97 7.78
N ASN A 12 21.32 5.69 7.80
CA ASN A 12 20.75 4.34 7.86
C ASN A 12 21.25 3.51 9.05
N LEU A 13 21.45 4.14 10.22
CA LEU A 13 22.00 3.50 11.42
C LEU A 13 20.94 2.75 12.23
N PRO A 14 21.28 1.59 12.85
CA PRO A 14 20.49 1.01 13.93
C PRO A 14 20.50 1.89 15.18
N ASP A 15 19.56 1.69 16.12
CA ASP A 15 19.42 2.49 17.34
C ASP A 15 20.72 2.53 18.15
N ARG A 16 21.40 1.39 18.34
CA ARG A 16 22.66 1.31 19.09
C ARG A 16 23.76 2.13 18.45
N GLN A 17 23.90 2.05 17.12
CA GLN A 17 24.91 2.82 16.41
C GLN A 17 24.59 4.32 16.40
N ALA A 18 23.30 4.70 16.35
CA ALA A 18 22.92 6.09 16.46
C ALA A 18 23.20 6.68 17.85
N ALA A 19 22.91 5.94 18.93
CA ALA A 19 23.27 6.34 20.28
C ALA A 19 24.80 6.45 20.47
N GLU A 20 25.55 5.50 19.91
CA GLU A 20 27.02 5.54 19.92
C GLU A 20 27.56 6.73 19.12
N ALA A 21 26.95 7.06 17.97
CA ALA A 21 27.33 8.24 17.18
C ALA A 21 27.15 9.54 17.95
N VAL A 22 26.06 9.68 18.74
CA VAL A 22 25.88 10.85 19.63
C VAL A 22 26.99 10.93 20.68
N ARG A 23 27.40 9.79 21.25
CA ARG A 23 28.45 9.73 22.26
C ARG A 23 29.85 10.02 21.71
N ALA A 24 30.18 9.49 20.54
CA ALA A 24 31.56 9.42 20.06
C ALA A 24 31.91 10.36 18.92
N ARG A 25 30.92 10.82 18.14
CA ARG A 25 31.19 11.59 16.92
C ARG A 25 31.16 13.11 17.17
N ILE A 26 32.25 13.78 16.82
CA ILE A 26 32.40 15.22 16.97
C ILE A 26 31.43 15.99 16.08
N ASP A 27 31.22 15.55 14.82
CA ASP A 27 30.29 16.17 13.89
C ASP A 27 28.83 16.10 14.37
N TRP A 28 28.43 15.00 15.00
CA TRP A 28 27.11 14.88 15.62
C TRP A 28 26.99 15.74 16.88
N LYS A 29 28.02 15.75 17.75
CA LYS A 29 28.04 16.61 18.93
C LYS A 29 27.94 18.09 18.55
N TYR A 30 28.72 18.51 17.57
CA TYR A 30 28.68 19.89 17.05
C TYR A 30 27.28 20.27 16.53
N LEU A 31 26.68 19.44 15.69
CA LEU A 31 25.36 19.69 15.11
C LEU A 31 24.25 19.71 16.18
N LEU A 32 24.38 18.88 17.20
CA LEU A 32 23.40 18.76 18.28
C LEU A 32 23.63 19.80 19.41
N GLY A 33 24.71 20.58 19.37
CA GLY A 33 25.09 21.53 20.41
C GLY A 33 25.47 20.86 21.73
N LEU A 34 26.13 19.69 21.67
CA LEU A 34 26.53 18.92 22.83
C LEU A 34 28.00 19.17 23.17
N GLU A 35 28.32 19.11 24.47
CA GLU A 35 29.70 19.12 24.94
C GLU A 35 30.46 17.87 24.46
N LEU A 36 31.81 17.98 24.30
CA LEU A 36 32.63 16.84 23.87
C LEU A 36 32.57 15.68 24.89
N THR A 37 32.42 16.01 26.17
CA THR A 37 32.32 15.06 27.28
C THR A 37 30.90 14.52 27.51
N ASP A 38 29.90 15.01 26.76
CA ASP A 38 28.51 14.54 26.90
C ASP A 38 28.46 13.00 26.73
N PRO A 39 27.92 12.27 27.72
CA PRO A 39 27.94 10.81 27.75
C PRO A 39 26.95 10.18 26.75
N GLY A 40 26.13 10.99 26.08
CA GLY A 40 25.05 10.50 25.21
C GLY A 40 23.90 9.89 26.03
N PHE A 41 23.25 8.91 25.43
CA PHE A 41 22.08 8.23 26.03
C PHE A 41 22.03 6.76 25.60
N ASP A 42 21.27 5.94 26.35
CA ASP A 42 21.02 4.56 25.99
C ASP A 42 20.11 4.46 24.75
N HIS A 43 20.37 3.50 23.86
CA HIS A 43 19.64 3.32 22.63
C HIS A 43 18.14 3.09 22.81
N SER A 44 17.69 2.60 23.98
CA SER A 44 16.27 2.43 24.32
C SER A 44 15.49 3.74 24.30
N VAL A 45 16.15 4.88 24.58
CA VAL A 45 15.56 6.22 24.53
C VAL A 45 15.04 6.55 23.13
N LEU A 46 15.69 6.06 22.06
CA LEU A 46 15.17 6.21 20.69
C LEU A 46 13.87 5.44 20.47
N CYS A 47 13.78 4.24 21.05
CA CYS A 47 12.56 3.44 21.01
C CYS A 47 11.41 4.13 21.75
N GLU A 48 11.68 4.64 22.94
CA GLU A 48 10.71 5.39 23.73
C GLU A 48 10.27 6.68 23.05
N PHE A 49 11.20 7.43 22.48
CA PHE A 49 10.88 8.65 21.71
C PHE A 49 9.92 8.37 20.53
N ARG A 50 10.18 7.31 19.76
CA ARG A 50 9.29 6.88 18.67
C ARG A 50 7.91 6.47 19.20
N SER A 51 7.86 5.75 20.32
CA SER A 51 6.59 5.37 20.94
C SER A 51 5.79 6.59 21.37
N ARG A 52 6.43 7.61 21.96
CA ARG A 52 5.78 8.87 22.32
C ARG A 52 5.28 9.64 21.10
N LEU A 53 6.03 9.67 19.99
CA LEU A 53 5.58 10.29 18.74
C LEU A 53 4.30 9.62 18.22
N LEU A 54 4.24 8.29 18.22
CA LEU A 54 3.08 7.53 17.76
C LEU A 54 1.87 7.70 18.69
N THR A 55 2.08 7.64 20.00
CA THR A 55 1.00 7.83 21.00
C THR A 55 0.40 9.25 20.89
N GLY A 56 1.24 10.23 20.61
CA GLY A 56 0.83 11.63 20.45
C GLY A 56 0.42 12.02 19.04
N SER A 57 0.32 11.07 18.09
CA SER A 57 0.04 11.32 16.67
C SER A 57 0.91 12.45 16.09
N ALA A 58 2.19 12.46 16.46
CA ALA A 58 3.14 13.52 16.17
C ALA A 58 4.25 13.13 15.19
N GLU A 59 4.15 11.96 14.57
CA GLU A 59 5.14 11.43 13.62
C GLU A 59 5.33 12.34 12.40
N GLU A 60 4.26 12.91 11.88
CA GLU A 60 4.28 13.85 10.75
C GLU A 60 5.06 15.14 11.05
N ARG A 61 5.27 15.49 12.33
CA ARG A 61 6.01 16.70 12.72
C ARG A 61 7.47 16.68 12.29
N LEU A 62 8.07 15.48 12.13
CA LEU A 62 9.46 15.36 11.68
C LEU A 62 9.65 15.93 10.26
N LEU A 63 8.74 15.60 9.35
CA LEU A 63 8.74 16.14 7.99
C LEU A 63 8.10 17.53 7.96
N GLY A 64 6.99 17.74 8.66
CA GLY A 64 6.21 18.98 8.64
C GLY A 64 7.04 20.21 9.01
N LYS A 65 7.81 20.15 10.11
CA LYS A 65 8.67 21.27 10.52
C LYS A 65 9.76 21.64 9.49
N LEU A 66 10.29 20.63 8.79
CA LEU A 66 11.22 20.87 7.69
C LEU A 66 10.52 21.57 6.51
N LEU A 67 9.32 21.15 6.16
CA LEU A 67 8.54 21.74 5.08
C LEU A 67 8.10 23.17 5.40
N GLU A 68 7.65 23.44 6.64
CA GLU A 68 7.36 24.80 7.12
C GLU A 68 8.57 25.74 6.95
N ALA A 69 9.76 25.28 7.35
CA ALA A 69 10.99 26.04 7.19
C ALA A 69 11.36 26.27 5.71
N CYS A 70 11.05 25.31 4.83
CA CYS A 70 11.25 25.45 3.37
C CYS A 70 10.24 26.42 2.75
N GLN A 71 8.98 26.38 3.19
CA GLN A 71 7.95 27.35 2.76
C GLN A 71 8.35 28.79 3.13
N ALA A 72 8.78 28.99 4.39
CA ALA A 72 9.21 30.31 4.87
C ALA A 72 10.40 30.88 4.06
N ARG A 73 11.19 30.02 3.39
CA ARG A 73 12.33 30.40 2.54
C ARG A 73 12.00 30.45 1.04
N GLY A 74 10.73 30.29 0.66
CA GLY A 74 10.29 30.30 -0.73
C GLY A 74 10.75 29.09 -1.57
N LEU A 75 11.19 28.00 -0.93
CA LEU A 75 11.63 26.78 -1.61
C LEU A 75 10.47 25.88 -2.04
N LEU A 76 9.26 26.13 -1.54
CA LEU A 76 8.04 25.45 -1.92
C LEU A 76 7.07 26.47 -2.53
N LYS A 77 6.68 26.24 -3.77
CA LYS A 77 5.73 27.11 -4.48
C LYS A 77 4.30 26.80 -4.06
N ALA A 78 3.54 27.82 -3.74
CA ALA A 78 2.09 27.71 -3.59
C ALA A 78 1.48 27.23 -4.92
N ARG A 79 0.60 26.23 -4.87
CA ARG A 79 -0.05 25.66 -6.06
C ARG A 79 0.94 25.18 -7.13
N GLY A 80 2.16 24.82 -6.73
CA GLY A 80 3.18 24.26 -7.62
C GLY A 80 2.80 22.87 -8.14
N ARG A 81 3.66 22.31 -8.97
CA ARG A 81 3.48 20.97 -9.53
C ARG A 81 4.06 19.93 -8.58
N GLN A 82 3.30 18.87 -8.33
CA GLN A 82 3.78 17.71 -7.57
C GLN A 82 3.58 16.42 -8.36
N ARG A 83 4.29 15.38 -7.95
CA ARG A 83 4.16 14.03 -8.50
C ARG A 83 4.17 13.00 -7.38
N THR A 84 3.42 11.92 -7.57
CA THR A 84 3.33 10.81 -6.60
C THR A 84 3.54 9.47 -7.30
N ASP A 85 4.27 8.60 -6.61
CA ASP A 85 4.38 7.20 -6.97
C ASP A 85 4.63 6.35 -5.73
N ALA A 86 4.55 5.03 -5.88
CA ALA A 86 4.68 4.09 -4.77
C ALA A 86 5.71 2.98 -5.05
N THR A 87 6.23 2.44 -3.95
CA THR A 87 7.03 1.22 -4.02
C THR A 87 6.65 0.25 -2.89
N HIS A 88 6.89 -1.03 -3.13
CA HIS A 88 6.67 -2.07 -2.13
C HIS A 88 7.66 -1.94 -0.97
N VAL A 89 7.23 -2.42 0.20
CA VAL A 89 8.03 -2.44 1.43
C VAL A 89 7.91 -3.82 2.08
N LEU A 90 9.02 -4.49 2.25
CA LEU A 90 9.10 -5.76 2.94
C LEU A 90 8.89 -5.54 4.44
N ALA A 91 7.93 -6.25 5.04
CA ALA A 91 7.75 -6.22 6.49
C ALA A 91 8.95 -6.82 7.24
N SER A 92 9.14 -6.41 8.48
CA SER A 92 10.21 -6.94 9.36
C SER A 92 9.81 -8.28 9.98
N ILE A 93 9.37 -9.20 9.13
CA ILE A 93 8.94 -10.56 9.49
C ILE A 93 9.60 -11.58 8.56
N ARG A 94 9.68 -12.81 9.03
CA ARG A 94 9.97 -13.95 8.18
C ARG A 94 8.72 -14.33 7.38
N VAL A 95 8.85 -14.60 6.10
CA VAL A 95 7.77 -15.20 5.30
C VAL A 95 7.59 -16.63 5.77
N LEU A 96 6.38 -16.97 6.17
CA LEU A 96 6.02 -18.27 6.71
C LEU A 96 5.23 -19.08 5.67
N ASN A 97 5.58 -20.34 5.49
CA ASN A 97 4.68 -21.27 4.84
C ASN A 97 3.49 -21.59 5.78
N ARG A 98 2.46 -22.26 5.26
CA ARG A 98 1.23 -22.55 6.04
C ARG A 98 1.52 -23.29 7.35
N LEU A 99 2.42 -24.26 7.33
CA LEU A 99 2.74 -25.08 8.50
C LEU A 99 3.55 -24.28 9.54
N GLU A 100 4.51 -23.49 9.07
CA GLU A 100 5.23 -22.55 9.93
C GLU A 100 4.29 -21.51 10.54
N LEU A 101 3.32 -21.01 9.77
CA LEU A 101 2.33 -20.03 10.27
C LEU A 101 1.51 -20.61 11.41
N LEU A 102 0.99 -21.83 11.26
CA LEU A 102 0.25 -22.50 12.33
C LEU A 102 1.13 -22.70 13.57
N GLY A 103 2.30 -23.28 13.42
CA GLY A 103 3.20 -23.52 14.55
C GLY A 103 3.70 -22.27 15.24
N GLU A 104 4.07 -21.21 14.49
CA GLU A 104 4.50 -19.93 15.05
C GLU A 104 3.34 -19.17 15.71
N THR A 105 2.11 -19.29 15.21
CA THR A 105 0.94 -18.69 15.83
C THR A 105 0.63 -19.34 17.17
N LEU A 106 0.65 -20.68 17.22
CA LEU A 106 0.48 -21.40 18.48
C LEU A 106 1.60 -21.08 19.47
N ARG A 107 2.85 -21.04 18.99
CA ARG A 107 4.01 -20.63 19.82
C ARG A 107 3.86 -19.21 20.38
N ALA A 108 3.36 -18.28 19.58
CA ALA A 108 3.13 -16.90 20.04
C ALA A 108 2.09 -16.85 21.18
N ALA A 109 0.96 -17.57 21.01
CA ALA A 109 -0.06 -17.67 22.05
C ALA A 109 0.48 -18.32 23.34
N LEU A 110 1.19 -19.45 23.22
CA LEU A 110 1.80 -20.11 24.38
C LEU A 110 2.81 -19.20 25.13
N ASN A 111 3.61 -18.42 24.40
CA ASN A 111 4.56 -17.49 25.03
C ASN A 111 3.86 -16.33 25.75
N GLU A 112 2.77 -15.78 25.19
CA GLU A 112 2.02 -14.71 25.84
C GLU A 112 1.30 -15.23 27.10
N ILE A 113 0.69 -16.41 27.02
CA ILE A 113 0.05 -17.06 28.20
C ILE A 113 1.12 -17.38 29.25
N ALA A 114 2.29 -17.88 28.86
CA ALA A 114 3.39 -18.16 29.80
C ALA A 114 3.87 -16.92 30.55
N ALA A 115 3.78 -15.74 29.97
CA ALA A 115 4.14 -14.47 30.62
C ALA A 115 3.10 -14.01 31.64
N VAL A 116 1.80 -14.35 31.44
CA VAL A 116 0.70 -13.87 32.26
C VAL A 116 0.27 -14.92 33.30
N ALA A 117 0.20 -16.19 32.93
CA ALA A 117 -0.30 -17.30 33.75
C ALA A 117 0.60 -18.55 33.65
N PRO A 118 1.86 -18.50 34.07
CA PRO A 118 2.80 -19.61 33.90
C PRO A 118 2.39 -20.89 34.61
N ASP A 119 1.79 -20.79 35.80
CA ASP A 119 1.40 -21.97 36.57
C ASP A 119 0.20 -22.70 35.97
N TRP A 120 -0.79 -21.96 35.51
CA TRP A 120 -1.90 -22.55 34.76
C TRP A 120 -1.40 -23.26 33.51
N LEU A 121 -0.53 -22.62 32.71
CA LEU A 121 0.00 -23.22 31.49
C LEU A 121 0.81 -24.50 31.77
N ARG A 122 1.60 -24.56 32.88
CA ARG A 122 2.29 -25.79 33.30
C ARG A 122 1.31 -26.93 33.60
N GLY A 123 0.14 -26.62 34.15
CA GLY A 123 -0.89 -27.61 34.46
C GLY A 123 -1.60 -28.18 33.22
N VAL A 124 -1.69 -27.42 32.14
CA VAL A 124 -2.45 -27.81 30.95
C VAL A 124 -1.59 -28.20 29.75
N ALA A 125 -0.33 -27.77 29.67
CA ALA A 125 0.54 -28.00 28.51
C ALA A 125 1.21 -29.40 28.59
N PRO A 126 0.93 -30.32 27.65
CA PRO A 126 1.64 -31.60 27.55
C PRO A 126 3.13 -31.41 27.28
N ARG A 127 3.97 -32.36 27.72
CA ARG A 127 5.43 -32.32 27.47
C ARG A 127 5.77 -32.15 25.99
N ALA A 128 5.00 -32.77 25.10
CA ALA A 128 5.19 -32.69 23.66
C ALA A 128 5.06 -31.26 23.10
N TRP A 129 4.29 -30.35 23.76
CA TRP A 129 4.21 -28.95 23.34
C TRP A 129 5.53 -28.22 23.54
N TYR A 130 6.25 -28.48 24.65
CA TYR A 130 7.58 -27.91 24.89
C TYR A 130 8.58 -28.37 23.82
N GLU A 131 8.51 -29.63 23.40
CA GLU A 131 9.37 -30.18 22.33
C GLU A 131 9.10 -29.50 21.00
N ARG A 132 7.82 -29.25 20.64
CA ARG A 132 7.42 -28.66 19.37
C ARG A 132 7.55 -27.13 19.34
N TYR A 133 7.20 -26.40 20.43
CA TYR A 133 6.96 -24.96 20.40
C TYR A 133 7.91 -24.13 21.29
N ALA A 134 8.77 -24.71 22.09
CA ALA A 134 9.76 -23.98 22.90
C ALA A 134 10.75 -23.20 22.00
N ARG A 135 10.99 -23.68 20.79
CA ARG A 135 11.85 -23.05 19.78
C ARG A 135 11.02 -22.56 18.61
N ARG A 136 11.63 -21.71 17.77
CA ARG A 136 10.98 -21.25 16.52
C ARG A 136 10.67 -22.43 15.61
N VAL A 137 9.48 -22.40 15.03
CA VAL A 137 9.07 -23.35 13.99
C VAL A 137 9.66 -22.91 12.66
N GLU A 138 10.59 -23.67 12.12
CA GLU A 138 11.36 -23.36 10.92
C GLU A 138 11.26 -24.53 9.92
N ASP A 139 11.08 -24.25 8.64
CA ASP A 139 10.87 -25.26 7.59
C ASP A 139 11.98 -26.34 7.57
N GLY A 140 13.21 -25.95 7.85
CA GLY A 140 14.35 -26.90 7.95
C GLY A 140 14.25 -27.92 9.07
N ARG A 141 13.33 -27.73 10.03
CA ARG A 141 13.06 -28.67 11.15
C ARG A 141 11.74 -29.41 10.99
N LEU A 142 10.97 -29.09 9.96
CA LEU A 142 9.70 -29.75 9.65
C LEU A 142 9.94 -31.03 8.85
N PRO A 143 9.03 -32.02 8.91
CA PRO A 143 9.09 -33.18 8.09
C PRO A 143 9.20 -32.85 6.60
N ARG A 144 9.91 -33.68 5.84
CA ARG A 144 10.13 -33.44 4.40
C ARG A 144 9.11 -34.18 3.53
N ALA A 145 8.73 -35.38 3.93
CA ALA A 145 7.76 -36.17 3.19
C ALA A 145 6.34 -35.60 3.31
N ALA A 146 5.59 -35.58 2.23
CA ALA A 146 4.25 -34.99 2.19
C ALA A 146 3.30 -35.60 3.23
N VAL A 147 3.32 -36.94 3.38
CA VAL A 147 2.48 -37.66 4.35
C VAL A 147 2.84 -37.25 5.80
N GLU A 148 4.12 -37.14 6.11
CA GLU A 148 4.58 -36.75 7.44
C GLU A 148 4.24 -35.27 7.71
N ARG A 149 4.32 -34.41 6.70
CA ARG A 149 3.91 -33.00 6.81
C ARG A 149 2.43 -32.86 7.09
N GLU A 150 1.60 -33.70 6.45
CA GLU A 150 0.16 -33.71 6.70
C GLU A 150 -0.16 -34.20 8.12
N ALA A 151 0.48 -35.29 8.55
CA ALA A 151 0.36 -35.78 9.92
C ALA A 151 0.79 -34.73 10.97
N TYR A 152 1.93 -34.09 10.72
CA TYR A 152 2.43 -33.03 11.60
C TYR A 152 1.47 -31.80 11.61
N ALA A 153 0.91 -31.44 10.46
CA ALA A 153 -0.07 -30.37 10.36
C ALA A 153 -1.35 -30.68 11.15
N ARG A 154 -1.82 -31.93 11.12
CA ARG A 154 -2.95 -32.41 11.93
C ARG A 154 -2.61 -32.26 13.42
N THR A 155 -1.45 -32.76 13.86
CA THR A 155 -0.99 -32.63 15.24
C THR A 155 -0.95 -31.17 15.71
N VAL A 156 -0.41 -30.23 14.91
CA VAL A 156 -0.39 -28.81 15.25
C VAL A 156 -1.81 -28.24 15.32
N GLY A 157 -2.69 -28.65 14.40
CA GLY A 157 -4.09 -28.29 14.41
C GLY A 157 -4.82 -28.74 15.70
N GLU A 158 -4.58 -29.99 16.11
CA GLU A 158 -5.11 -30.58 17.34
C GLU A 158 -4.58 -29.88 18.60
N ASP A 159 -3.28 -29.60 18.66
CA ASP A 159 -2.67 -28.86 19.76
C ASP A 159 -3.31 -27.47 19.96
N GLY A 160 -3.58 -26.77 18.85
CA GLY A 160 -4.22 -25.47 18.92
C GLY A 160 -5.69 -25.53 19.34
N PHE A 161 -6.44 -26.53 18.86
CA PHE A 161 -7.80 -26.75 19.35
C PHE A 161 -7.81 -27.15 20.83
N ALA A 162 -6.89 -28.00 21.27
CA ALA A 162 -6.77 -28.37 22.67
C ALA A 162 -6.48 -27.17 23.56
N LEU A 163 -5.60 -26.25 23.13
CA LEU A 163 -5.33 -25.01 23.87
C LEU A 163 -6.59 -24.12 23.92
N LEU A 164 -7.29 -23.96 22.80
CA LEU A 164 -8.50 -23.13 22.74
C LEU A 164 -9.61 -23.70 23.63
N ASP A 165 -9.82 -25.03 23.63
CA ASP A 165 -10.78 -25.70 24.50
C ASP A 165 -10.47 -25.45 25.98
N ARG A 166 -9.19 -25.58 26.37
CA ARG A 166 -8.74 -25.30 27.75
C ARG A 166 -8.95 -23.85 28.18
N LEU A 167 -8.80 -22.91 27.23
CA LEU A 167 -9.04 -21.48 27.49
C LEU A 167 -10.55 -21.15 27.62
N ASP A 168 -11.42 -21.97 27.05
CA ASP A 168 -12.87 -21.81 27.11
C ASP A 168 -13.49 -22.56 28.32
N GLU A 169 -12.71 -23.35 29.07
CA GLU A 169 -13.15 -24.00 30.30
C GLU A 169 -13.36 -22.98 31.43
N PRO A 170 -14.36 -23.20 32.34
CA PRO A 170 -14.58 -22.33 33.48
C PRO A 170 -13.41 -22.23 34.46
N ALA A 171 -12.50 -23.22 34.44
CA ALA A 171 -11.29 -23.26 35.28
C ALA A 171 -10.13 -22.41 34.72
N ALA A 172 -10.28 -21.86 33.50
CA ALA A 172 -9.24 -20.99 32.94
C ALA A 172 -9.24 -19.62 33.65
N PRO A 173 -8.06 -19.05 33.93
CA PRO A 173 -7.97 -17.71 34.48
C PRO A 173 -8.67 -16.67 33.59
N GLU A 174 -9.41 -15.76 34.23
CA GLU A 174 -10.16 -14.73 33.52
C GLU A 174 -9.23 -13.87 32.63
N GLY A 175 -9.68 -13.57 31.42
CA GLY A 175 -8.95 -12.72 30.47
C GLY A 175 -7.93 -13.44 29.59
N LEU A 176 -7.49 -14.67 29.88
CA LEU A 176 -6.53 -15.38 29.02
C LEU A 176 -7.04 -15.59 27.59
N GLY A 177 -8.33 -15.90 27.42
CA GLY A 177 -8.95 -16.07 26.11
C GLY A 177 -8.97 -14.80 25.27
N ARG A 178 -8.75 -13.62 25.87
CA ARG A 178 -8.73 -12.30 25.22
C ARG A 178 -7.34 -11.75 24.96
N LEU A 179 -6.29 -12.50 25.29
CA LEU A 179 -4.91 -12.10 24.98
C LEU A 179 -4.76 -11.90 23.48
N PRO A 180 -4.04 -10.87 23.02
CA PRO A 180 -3.84 -10.58 21.60
C PRO A 180 -3.35 -11.77 20.77
N ALA A 181 -2.37 -12.54 21.26
CA ALA A 181 -1.89 -13.71 20.53
C ALA A 181 -2.89 -14.88 20.51
N VAL A 182 -3.79 -14.98 21.51
CA VAL A 182 -4.88 -15.97 21.53
C VAL A 182 -5.95 -15.59 20.50
N GLU A 183 -6.31 -14.32 20.39
CA GLU A 183 -7.24 -13.83 19.36
C GLU A 183 -6.66 -14.08 17.95
N VAL A 184 -5.37 -13.89 17.76
CA VAL A 184 -4.69 -14.23 16.51
C VAL A 184 -4.74 -15.74 16.25
N LEU A 185 -4.52 -16.56 17.27
CA LEU A 185 -4.64 -18.03 17.20
C LEU A 185 -6.04 -18.41 16.71
N ARG A 186 -7.12 -17.88 17.30
CA ARG A 186 -8.49 -18.14 16.86
C ARG A 186 -8.72 -17.79 15.39
N ARG A 187 -8.27 -16.60 14.96
CA ARG A 187 -8.38 -16.15 13.57
C ARG A 187 -7.63 -17.08 12.58
N VAL A 188 -6.42 -17.49 12.92
CA VAL A 188 -5.61 -18.37 12.07
C VAL A 188 -6.22 -19.77 12.04
N TRP A 189 -6.70 -20.29 13.18
CA TRP A 189 -7.34 -21.63 13.23
C TRP A 189 -8.63 -21.69 12.42
N VAL A 190 -9.53 -20.74 12.61
CA VAL A 190 -10.78 -20.66 11.80
C VAL A 190 -10.49 -20.62 10.31
N ARG A 191 -9.39 -19.98 9.90
CA ARG A 191 -9.04 -19.85 8.50
C ARG A 191 -8.36 -21.10 7.91
N HIS A 192 -7.61 -21.82 8.70
CA HIS A 192 -6.74 -22.89 8.20
C HIS A 192 -7.13 -24.29 8.65
N CYS A 193 -7.88 -24.43 9.74
CA CYS A 193 -8.22 -25.68 10.35
C CYS A 193 -9.74 -25.86 10.48
N VAL A 194 -10.20 -27.09 10.45
CA VAL A 194 -11.58 -27.49 10.72
C VAL A 194 -11.52 -28.66 11.68
N ARG A 195 -12.49 -28.77 12.59
CA ARG A 195 -12.72 -30.00 13.36
C ARG A 195 -13.54 -30.97 12.53
N GLU A 196 -13.19 -32.22 12.60
CA GLU A 196 -14.02 -33.32 12.07
C GLU A 196 -15.25 -33.50 12.97
N ASP A 197 -16.41 -33.73 12.35
CA ASP A 197 -17.66 -33.92 13.08
C ASP A 197 -17.56 -35.13 14.04
N GLY A 198 -17.95 -34.95 15.29
CA GLY A 198 -17.89 -35.96 16.32
C GLY A 198 -16.50 -36.23 16.93
N ALA A 199 -15.50 -35.42 16.59
CA ALA A 199 -14.18 -35.56 17.21
C ALA A 199 -14.22 -35.16 18.71
N PRO A 200 -13.41 -35.82 19.56
CA PRO A 200 -13.31 -35.47 20.97
C PRO A 200 -12.69 -34.04 21.15
N PRO A 201 -12.87 -33.41 22.31
CA PRO A 201 -12.19 -32.16 22.63
C PRO A 201 -10.68 -32.26 22.34
N GLY A 202 -10.11 -31.28 21.67
CA GLY A 202 -8.71 -31.24 21.27
C GLY A 202 -8.31 -32.18 20.13
N GLY A 203 -9.20 -33.01 19.60
CA GLY A 203 -8.91 -33.96 18.50
C GLY A 203 -9.54 -33.59 17.16
N GLY A 204 -9.27 -34.43 16.14
CA GLY A 204 -9.91 -34.37 14.82
C GLY A 204 -9.61 -33.12 14.00
N ALA A 205 -8.42 -32.58 14.08
CA ALA A 205 -8.06 -31.43 13.27
C ALA A 205 -7.76 -31.84 11.82
N LYS A 206 -8.37 -31.11 10.89
CA LYS A 206 -8.11 -31.22 9.45
C LYS A 206 -7.76 -29.84 8.90
N LEU A 207 -6.75 -29.77 8.04
CA LEU A 207 -6.46 -28.55 7.31
C LEU A 207 -7.49 -28.33 6.20
N ARG A 208 -8.02 -27.09 6.09
CA ARG A 208 -8.90 -26.71 4.99
C ARG A 208 -8.22 -26.94 3.64
N GLY A 209 -8.91 -27.60 2.74
CA GLY A 209 -8.50 -27.87 1.37
C GLY A 209 -9.01 -26.81 0.38
N LYS A 210 -8.81 -27.07 -0.91
CA LYS A 210 -9.33 -26.21 -1.99
C LYS A 210 -10.87 -26.19 -2.05
N ASP A 211 -11.49 -27.31 -1.68
CA ASP A 211 -12.94 -27.49 -1.72
C ASP A 211 -13.64 -26.99 -0.44
N ASP A 212 -12.89 -26.56 0.54
CA ASP A 212 -13.36 -25.99 1.80
C ASP A 212 -12.73 -24.59 1.99
N PRO A 213 -13.28 -23.57 1.31
CA PRO A 213 -12.73 -22.23 1.37
C PRO A 213 -12.85 -21.64 2.79
N PRO A 214 -11.85 -20.86 3.23
CA PRO A 214 -11.91 -20.21 4.53
C PRO A 214 -13.06 -19.20 4.59
N PRO A 215 -13.61 -18.92 5.78
CA PRO A 215 -14.55 -17.83 5.98
C PRO A 215 -13.98 -16.49 5.48
N GLU A 216 -14.89 -15.55 5.15
CA GLU A 216 -14.50 -14.20 4.77
C GLU A 216 -13.66 -13.54 5.87
N GLY A 217 -12.65 -12.79 5.45
CA GLY A 217 -11.76 -12.07 6.35
C GLY A 217 -10.36 -11.90 5.79
N GLU A 218 -9.63 -10.96 6.37
CA GLU A 218 -8.24 -10.71 5.97
C GLU A 218 -7.30 -11.82 6.47
N PRO A 219 -6.42 -12.34 5.60
CA PRO A 219 -5.44 -13.34 5.99
C PRO A 219 -4.42 -12.75 6.98
N VAL A 220 -3.95 -13.58 7.90
CA VAL A 220 -2.81 -13.30 8.77
C VAL A 220 -1.57 -13.93 8.12
N GLU A 221 -0.60 -13.12 7.75
CA GLU A 221 0.65 -13.58 7.13
C GLU A 221 1.72 -13.94 8.17
N SER A 222 1.60 -13.35 9.35
CA SER A 222 2.48 -13.62 10.49
C SER A 222 1.82 -13.22 11.80
N PRO A 223 1.95 -13.99 12.87
CA PRO A 223 1.45 -13.61 14.20
C PRO A 223 2.19 -12.42 14.79
N TYR A 224 3.34 -12.06 14.24
CA TYR A 224 4.20 -10.97 14.74
C TYR A 224 3.93 -9.62 14.08
N ASP A 225 3.20 -9.59 12.96
CA ASP A 225 2.81 -8.36 12.25
C ASP A 225 1.48 -8.59 11.52
N LEU A 226 0.39 -8.27 12.22
CA LEU A 226 -0.97 -8.53 11.76
C LEU A 226 -1.43 -7.62 10.63
N GLN A 227 -0.66 -6.58 10.33
CA GLN A 227 -0.99 -5.61 9.28
C GLN A 227 -0.18 -5.84 8.00
N ALA A 228 0.87 -6.65 8.05
CA ALA A 228 1.59 -7.07 6.84
C ALA A 228 0.67 -7.92 5.96
N ARG A 229 0.66 -7.66 4.64
CA ARG A 229 -0.16 -8.38 3.67
C ARG A 229 0.68 -8.87 2.51
N PHE A 230 0.33 -10.04 2.00
CA PHE A 230 0.90 -10.56 0.77
C PHE A 230 0.27 -9.91 -0.46
N ARG A 231 1.10 -9.52 -1.43
CA ARG A 231 0.68 -9.02 -2.74
C ARG A 231 1.65 -9.47 -3.81
N THR A 232 1.11 -9.72 -5.01
CA THR A 232 1.88 -9.86 -6.24
C THR A 232 1.53 -8.75 -7.21
N ARG A 233 2.53 -8.06 -7.75
CA ARG A 233 2.37 -7.01 -8.77
C ARG A 233 3.50 -7.09 -9.78
N SER A 234 3.17 -7.13 -11.08
CA SER A 234 4.17 -7.10 -12.17
C SER A 234 5.31 -8.10 -11.97
N GLY A 235 5.00 -9.34 -11.57
CA GLY A 235 5.98 -10.40 -11.35
C GLY A 235 6.76 -10.33 -10.03
N THR A 236 6.55 -9.30 -9.22
CA THR A 236 7.15 -9.18 -7.88
C THR A 236 6.13 -9.54 -6.81
N SER A 237 6.50 -10.48 -5.92
CA SER A 237 5.70 -10.86 -4.76
C SER A 237 6.40 -10.41 -3.47
N TRP A 238 5.61 -9.88 -2.53
CA TRP A 238 6.14 -9.50 -1.21
C TRP A 238 5.07 -9.61 -0.14
N THR A 239 5.52 -9.72 1.10
CA THR A 239 4.66 -9.57 2.29
C THR A 239 5.06 -8.31 3.04
N GLY A 240 4.11 -7.41 3.24
CA GLY A 240 4.38 -6.15 3.94
C GLY A 240 3.44 -5.02 3.55
N TYR A 241 4.02 -3.92 3.08
CA TYR A 241 3.39 -2.63 2.93
C TYR A 241 3.67 -2.02 1.55
N VAL A 242 3.07 -0.85 1.32
CA VAL A 242 3.39 0.05 0.20
C VAL A 242 3.65 1.43 0.78
N VAL A 243 4.70 2.09 0.33
CA VAL A 243 4.96 3.51 0.62
C VAL A 243 4.68 4.33 -0.63
N HIS A 244 3.88 5.38 -0.47
CA HIS A 244 3.60 6.40 -1.45
C HIS A 244 4.37 7.66 -1.07
N LEU A 245 5.11 8.23 -2.01
CA LEU A 245 5.84 9.49 -1.84
C LEU A 245 5.29 10.53 -2.80
N SER A 246 4.94 11.71 -2.28
CA SER A 246 4.63 12.88 -3.08
C SER A 246 5.78 13.87 -2.98
N GLU A 247 6.21 14.43 -4.10
CA GLU A 247 7.28 15.43 -4.13
C GLU A 247 6.99 16.56 -5.12
N THR A 248 7.57 17.72 -4.89
CA THR A 248 7.57 18.83 -5.86
C THR A 248 8.38 18.48 -7.10
N CYS A 249 8.01 19.03 -8.26
CA CYS A 249 8.71 18.76 -9.52
C CYS A 249 8.87 19.98 -10.42
N GLU A 250 9.06 21.14 -9.83
CA GLU A 250 9.39 22.38 -10.53
C GLU A 250 10.85 22.34 -11.06
N ASP A 251 11.09 22.99 -12.19
CA ASP A 251 12.41 22.98 -12.83
C ASP A 251 13.42 23.87 -12.08
N ASP A 252 12.96 24.93 -11.45
CA ASP A 252 13.73 26.03 -10.85
C ASP A 252 13.89 25.96 -9.33
N THR A 253 13.38 24.91 -8.69
CA THR A 253 13.49 24.72 -7.23
C THR A 253 14.01 23.32 -6.89
N VAL A 254 14.40 23.13 -5.63
CA VAL A 254 14.74 21.82 -5.11
C VAL A 254 13.49 20.92 -5.07
N HIS A 255 13.63 19.66 -5.50
CA HIS A 255 12.53 18.70 -5.38
C HIS A 255 12.47 18.16 -3.96
N LEU A 256 11.42 18.48 -3.24
CA LEU A 256 11.22 18.07 -1.85
C LEU A 256 10.04 17.11 -1.74
N ILE A 257 10.20 16.05 -0.96
CA ILE A 257 9.11 15.16 -0.58
C ILE A 257 8.18 15.95 0.35
N THR A 258 6.93 16.11 -0.06
CA THR A 258 5.91 16.91 0.65
C THR A 258 4.98 16.05 1.48
N HIS A 259 4.79 14.79 1.07
CA HIS A 259 3.93 13.85 1.78
C HIS A 259 4.43 12.41 1.64
N THR A 260 4.16 11.65 2.70
CA THR A 260 4.43 10.22 2.78
C THR A 260 3.19 9.52 3.27
N MET A 261 2.75 8.48 2.59
CA MET A 261 1.66 7.61 3.06
C MET A 261 2.14 6.16 3.04
N THR A 262 1.85 5.42 4.08
CA THR A 262 2.13 3.98 4.14
C THR A 262 0.83 3.23 4.27
N THR A 263 0.63 2.22 3.43
CA THR A 263 -0.56 1.38 3.43
C THR A 263 -0.20 -0.09 3.55
N THR A 264 -1.16 -0.93 3.91
CA THR A 264 -1.00 -2.38 3.74
C THR A 264 -0.86 -2.71 2.26
N ALA A 265 -0.16 -3.79 1.92
CA ALA A 265 0.16 -4.11 0.53
C ALA A 265 -1.08 -4.28 -0.38
N THR A 266 -2.23 -4.65 0.17
CA THR A 266 -3.47 -4.91 -0.57
C THR A 266 -4.27 -3.67 -0.94
N VAL A 267 -3.95 -2.50 -0.37
CA VAL A 267 -4.64 -1.24 -0.70
C VAL A 267 -4.28 -0.82 -2.13
N HIS A 268 -5.31 -0.50 -2.92
CA HIS A 268 -5.14 -0.03 -4.29
C HIS A 268 -4.80 1.46 -4.31
N GLU A 269 -3.91 1.88 -5.19
CA GLU A 269 -3.36 3.23 -5.28
C GLU A 269 -4.44 4.32 -5.48
N ALA A 270 -5.51 4.04 -6.25
CA ALA A 270 -6.62 4.97 -6.43
C ALA A 270 -7.32 5.34 -5.11
N ARG A 271 -7.34 4.43 -4.13
CA ARG A 271 -7.91 4.71 -2.79
C ARG A 271 -7.04 5.67 -1.97
N CYS A 272 -5.78 5.84 -2.36
CA CYS A 272 -4.85 6.72 -1.66
C CYS A 272 -4.92 8.18 -2.17
N THR A 273 -5.36 8.41 -3.41
CA THR A 273 -5.27 9.72 -4.06
C THR A 273 -6.02 10.81 -3.29
N ALA A 274 -7.26 10.56 -2.89
CA ALA A 274 -8.05 11.52 -2.12
C ALA A 274 -7.39 11.84 -0.77
N ALA A 275 -6.95 10.83 -0.03
CA ALA A 275 -6.30 11.02 1.26
C ALA A 275 -4.94 11.77 1.13
N ILE A 276 -4.20 11.53 0.05
CA ILE A 276 -2.98 12.30 -0.26
C ILE A 276 -3.32 13.78 -0.51
N HIS A 277 -4.37 14.06 -1.29
CA HIS A 277 -4.81 15.44 -1.54
C HIS A 277 -5.26 16.14 -0.25
N GLU A 278 -6.04 15.48 0.58
CA GLU A 278 -6.48 15.99 1.90
C GLU A 278 -5.29 16.27 2.83
N ALA A 279 -4.33 15.35 2.89
CA ALA A 279 -3.13 15.53 3.69
C ALA A 279 -2.24 16.70 3.20
N LEU A 280 -2.13 16.89 1.88
CA LEU A 280 -1.44 18.05 1.30
C LEU A 280 -2.20 19.34 1.58
N ALA A 281 -3.53 19.33 1.55
CA ALA A 281 -4.37 20.47 1.91
C ALA A 281 -4.19 20.85 3.39
N GLY A 282 -4.19 19.89 4.30
CA GLY A 282 -3.92 20.12 5.72
C GLY A 282 -2.54 20.70 6.03
N LYS A 283 -1.57 20.52 5.12
CA LYS A 283 -0.22 21.11 5.20
C LYS A 283 -0.09 22.45 4.46
N GLY A 284 -1.15 22.95 3.81
CA GLY A 284 -1.08 24.13 2.94
C GLY A 284 -0.21 23.94 1.69
N LEU A 285 -0.07 22.69 1.22
CA LEU A 285 0.80 22.29 0.11
C LEU A 285 0.00 21.73 -1.07
N VAL A 286 -1.23 22.18 -1.27
CA VAL A 286 -2.09 21.75 -2.38
C VAL A 286 -1.41 22.07 -3.72
N PRO A 287 -1.16 21.08 -4.60
CA PRO A 287 -0.62 21.34 -5.91
C PRO A 287 -1.67 21.92 -6.87
N GLY A 288 -1.26 22.73 -7.84
CA GLY A 288 -2.10 23.06 -8.99
C GLY A 288 -2.18 21.91 -9.98
N GLU A 289 -1.07 21.20 -10.21
CA GLU A 289 -1.00 19.98 -11.02
C GLU A 289 -0.40 18.84 -10.21
N HIS A 290 -1.09 17.68 -10.21
CA HIS A 290 -0.60 16.48 -9.55
C HIS A 290 -0.39 15.34 -10.57
N LEU A 291 0.87 14.99 -10.81
CA LEU A 291 1.28 13.98 -11.80
C LEU A 291 1.33 12.59 -11.14
N VAL A 292 0.56 11.63 -11.65
CA VAL A 292 0.46 10.29 -11.08
C VAL A 292 0.42 9.21 -12.17
N ASP A 293 0.66 7.96 -11.82
CA ASP A 293 0.46 6.86 -12.77
C ASP A 293 -1.02 6.47 -12.91
N ALA A 294 -1.32 5.57 -13.84
CA ALA A 294 -2.68 5.12 -14.12
C ALA A 294 -3.40 4.47 -12.92
N ALA A 295 -2.63 3.96 -11.95
CA ALA A 295 -3.20 3.29 -10.78
C ALA A 295 -3.84 4.28 -9.78
N TYR A 296 -3.45 5.55 -9.82
CA TYR A 296 -3.98 6.62 -8.97
C TYR A 296 -5.16 7.37 -9.60
N VAL A 297 -5.52 7.06 -10.85
CA VAL A 297 -6.53 7.82 -11.60
C VAL A 297 -7.81 7.01 -11.73
N ASP A 298 -8.92 7.61 -11.34
CA ASP A 298 -10.25 7.22 -11.76
C ASP A 298 -11.11 8.47 -12.08
N ALA A 299 -12.31 8.25 -12.61
CA ALA A 299 -13.16 9.34 -13.06
C ALA A 299 -13.62 10.26 -11.91
N GLY A 300 -14.02 9.66 -10.78
CA GLY A 300 -14.45 10.40 -9.60
C GLY A 300 -13.32 11.24 -9.00
N LEU A 301 -12.09 10.71 -8.99
CA LEU A 301 -10.91 11.44 -8.51
C LEU A 301 -10.53 12.65 -9.38
N LEU A 302 -10.73 12.54 -10.71
CA LEU A 302 -10.53 13.68 -11.62
C LEU A 302 -11.51 14.81 -11.33
N VAL A 303 -12.79 14.47 -11.10
CA VAL A 303 -13.84 15.46 -10.77
C VAL A 303 -13.58 16.03 -9.38
N ARG A 304 -13.44 15.18 -8.37
CA ARG A 304 -13.25 15.58 -6.97
C ARG A 304 -12.02 16.48 -6.78
N GLY A 305 -10.89 16.09 -7.37
CA GLY A 305 -9.66 16.88 -7.28
C GLY A 305 -9.86 18.32 -7.78
N ARG A 306 -10.55 18.47 -8.92
CA ARG A 306 -10.84 19.78 -9.53
C ARG A 306 -11.87 20.57 -8.74
N GLU A 307 -13.00 19.97 -8.36
CA GLU A 307 -14.12 20.68 -7.74
C GLU A 307 -13.87 21.04 -6.27
N GLU A 308 -13.24 20.15 -5.49
CA GLU A 308 -13.04 20.35 -4.05
C GLU A 308 -11.74 21.11 -3.71
N LEU A 309 -10.67 20.86 -4.46
CA LEU A 309 -9.32 21.36 -4.11
C LEU A 309 -8.64 22.12 -5.25
N ASP A 310 -9.32 22.30 -6.38
CA ASP A 310 -8.78 22.90 -7.60
C ASP A 310 -7.45 22.26 -8.04
N ILE A 311 -7.34 20.94 -7.92
CA ILE A 311 -6.19 20.15 -8.36
C ILE A 311 -6.44 19.59 -9.74
N GLU A 312 -5.56 19.90 -10.69
CA GLU A 312 -5.51 19.20 -11.96
C GLU A 312 -4.76 17.88 -11.81
N LEU A 313 -5.49 16.76 -11.66
CA LEU A 313 -4.91 15.42 -11.57
C LEU A 313 -4.51 14.95 -12.97
N VAL A 314 -3.22 14.75 -13.20
CA VAL A 314 -2.62 14.41 -14.51
C VAL A 314 -2.06 13.02 -14.47
N GLY A 315 -2.72 12.11 -15.13
CA GLY A 315 -2.28 10.72 -15.29
C GLY A 315 -3.10 10.01 -16.36
N PRO A 316 -2.61 8.91 -16.94
CA PRO A 316 -3.33 8.19 -17.96
C PRO A 316 -4.55 7.48 -17.33
N PRO A 317 -5.78 7.83 -17.73
CA PRO A 317 -6.95 7.06 -17.34
C PRO A 317 -6.79 5.61 -17.82
N ARG A 318 -7.35 4.66 -17.07
CA ARG A 318 -7.30 3.24 -17.45
C ARG A 318 -7.76 3.07 -18.90
N PRO A 319 -7.04 2.26 -19.67
CA PRO A 319 -7.46 1.95 -21.04
C PRO A 319 -8.87 1.37 -21.06
N ASN A 320 -9.61 1.67 -22.09
CA ASN A 320 -10.93 1.07 -22.31
C ASN A 320 -10.72 -0.46 -22.57
N PRO A 321 -11.20 -1.36 -21.71
CA PRO A 321 -10.97 -2.80 -21.85
C PRO A 321 -11.89 -3.45 -22.90
N SER A 322 -12.77 -2.66 -23.55
CA SER A 322 -13.74 -3.21 -24.47
C SER A 322 -13.07 -3.83 -25.70
N TRP A 323 -13.63 -4.93 -26.20
CA TRP A 323 -13.09 -5.67 -27.33
C TRP A 323 -13.00 -4.82 -28.62
N GLN A 324 -13.83 -3.78 -28.73
CA GLN A 324 -13.81 -2.86 -29.87
C GLN A 324 -12.47 -2.10 -29.99
N THR A 325 -11.72 -1.93 -28.90
CA THR A 325 -10.39 -1.31 -28.95
C THR A 325 -9.34 -2.19 -29.62
N LYS A 326 -9.63 -3.51 -29.73
CA LYS A 326 -8.71 -4.54 -30.26
C LYS A 326 -8.90 -4.83 -31.72
N ILE A 327 -9.87 -4.21 -32.37
CA ILE A 327 -10.17 -4.38 -33.80
C ILE A 327 -10.08 -3.04 -34.52
N GLU A 328 -9.55 -3.07 -35.72
CA GLU A 328 -9.51 -1.90 -36.59
C GLU A 328 -10.92 -1.42 -36.92
N GLY A 329 -11.17 -0.12 -36.86
CA GLY A 329 -12.50 0.46 -37.10
C GLY A 329 -13.53 0.22 -36.01
N GLY A 330 -13.19 -0.48 -34.90
CA GLY A 330 -14.13 -0.81 -33.82
C GLY A 330 -14.85 0.40 -33.23
N HIS A 331 -16.13 0.29 -33.00
CA HIS A 331 -16.97 1.36 -32.44
C HIS A 331 -16.88 1.36 -30.90
N THR A 332 -15.82 1.96 -30.40
CA THR A 332 -15.66 2.23 -28.96
C THR A 332 -16.64 3.30 -28.49
N ILE A 333 -16.84 3.43 -27.19
CA ILE A 333 -17.72 4.42 -26.57
C ILE A 333 -17.34 5.87 -26.98
N ASP A 334 -16.06 6.13 -27.19
CA ASP A 334 -15.55 7.46 -27.57
C ASP A 334 -15.94 7.90 -28.98
N ARG A 335 -16.44 6.98 -29.84
CA ARG A 335 -16.95 7.29 -31.17
C ARG A 335 -18.44 7.67 -31.18
N PHE A 336 -19.11 7.58 -30.04
CA PHE A 336 -20.52 7.97 -29.90
C PHE A 336 -20.61 9.40 -29.42
N GLU A 337 -21.48 10.18 -30.05
CA GLU A 337 -21.75 11.56 -29.67
C GLU A 337 -22.85 11.59 -28.61
N VAL A 338 -22.53 12.07 -27.41
CA VAL A 338 -23.44 12.14 -26.26
C VAL A 338 -24.00 13.57 -26.16
N ASP A 339 -25.31 13.71 -26.34
CA ASP A 339 -26.07 14.95 -26.08
C ASP A 339 -26.71 14.83 -24.68
N TRP A 340 -26.05 15.41 -23.69
CA TRP A 340 -26.51 15.38 -22.31
C TRP A 340 -27.76 16.23 -22.06
N GLY A 341 -27.96 17.28 -22.86
CA GLY A 341 -29.14 18.16 -22.74
C GLY A 341 -30.42 17.51 -23.27
N LYS A 342 -30.30 16.72 -24.34
CA LYS A 342 -31.42 15.99 -24.93
C LYS A 342 -31.52 14.54 -24.41
N GLU A 343 -30.62 14.13 -23.53
CA GLU A 343 -30.54 12.76 -23.04
C GLU A 343 -30.52 11.70 -24.14
N ARG A 344 -29.69 11.92 -25.18
CA ARG A 344 -29.59 11.07 -26.37
C ARG A 344 -28.13 10.85 -26.76
N VAL A 345 -27.92 9.73 -27.44
CA VAL A 345 -26.62 9.38 -28.03
C VAL A 345 -26.78 9.09 -29.51
N ARG A 346 -25.93 9.70 -30.34
CA ARG A 346 -25.80 9.38 -31.77
C ARG A 346 -24.67 8.36 -31.95
N CYS A 347 -24.99 7.26 -32.64
CA CYS A 347 -23.96 6.25 -32.97
C CYS A 347 -23.14 6.71 -34.19
N PRO A 348 -21.95 6.09 -34.45
CA PRO A 348 -21.11 6.44 -35.62
C PRO A 348 -21.79 6.29 -36.99
N GLN A 349 -22.89 5.56 -37.05
CA GLN A 349 -23.73 5.42 -38.26
C GLN A 349 -24.92 6.39 -38.26
N GLY A 350 -24.90 7.43 -37.43
CA GLY A 350 -25.90 8.50 -37.40
C GLY A 350 -27.24 8.16 -36.71
N LYS A 351 -27.44 6.94 -36.21
CA LYS A 351 -28.66 6.55 -35.50
C LYS A 351 -28.70 7.08 -34.08
N LEU A 352 -29.88 7.54 -33.64
CA LEU A 352 -30.11 8.03 -32.28
C LEU A 352 -30.52 6.90 -31.34
N SER A 353 -30.12 7.02 -30.07
CA SER A 353 -30.57 6.13 -29.01
C SER A 353 -32.08 6.22 -28.82
N SER A 354 -32.71 5.10 -28.44
CA SER A 354 -34.15 4.99 -28.18
C SER A 354 -34.48 5.07 -26.69
N ALA A 355 -33.52 4.79 -25.80
CA ALA A 355 -33.73 4.86 -24.38
C ALA A 355 -32.49 5.43 -23.66
N TRP A 356 -32.78 6.18 -22.62
CA TRP A 356 -31.80 6.76 -21.68
C TRP A 356 -32.36 6.60 -20.29
N SER A 357 -31.60 5.98 -19.35
CA SER A 357 -32.02 5.82 -17.98
C SER A 357 -30.82 5.90 -17.00
N ARG A 358 -31.01 6.60 -15.88
CA ARG A 358 -30.04 6.67 -14.81
C ARG A 358 -30.23 5.44 -13.93
N GLN A 359 -29.15 4.74 -13.64
CA GLN A 359 -29.16 3.48 -12.88
C GLN A 359 -27.99 3.45 -11.89
N ILE A 360 -28.07 2.54 -10.94
CA ILE A 360 -27.00 2.24 -9.99
C ILE A 360 -26.59 0.78 -10.21
N ASP A 361 -25.30 0.51 -10.25
CA ASP A 361 -24.80 -0.86 -10.38
C ASP A 361 -24.76 -1.61 -9.03
N HIS A 362 -24.37 -2.88 -9.07
CA HIS A 362 -24.28 -3.72 -7.87
C HIS A 362 -23.26 -3.22 -6.83
N ALA A 363 -22.32 -2.37 -7.24
CA ALA A 363 -21.33 -1.74 -6.36
C ALA A 363 -21.80 -0.38 -5.82
N GLY A 364 -23.06 0.02 -6.09
CA GLY A 364 -23.61 1.30 -5.68
C GLY A 364 -23.17 2.48 -6.55
N MET A 365 -22.52 2.22 -7.70
CA MET A 365 -22.01 3.29 -8.57
C MET A 365 -23.06 3.73 -9.57
N PRO A 366 -23.33 5.07 -9.69
CA PRO A 366 -24.29 5.59 -10.65
C PRO A 366 -23.74 5.48 -12.08
N TYR A 367 -24.62 5.14 -13.02
CA TYR A 367 -24.30 5.16 -14.44
C TYR A 367 -25.53 5.48 -15.27
N VAL A 368 -25.33 5.87 -16.53
CA VAL A 368 -26.39 6.06 -17.51
C VAL A 368 -26.42 4.88 -18.46
N SER A 369 -27.56 4.21 -18.51
CA SER A 369 -27.85 3.13 -19.44
C SER A 369 -28.47 3.71 -20.73
N VAL A 370 -27.84 3.47 -21.88
CA VAL A 370 -28.30 3.97 -23.18
C VAL A 370 -28.50 2.80 -24.12
N MET A 371 -29.69 2.70 -24.70
CA MET A 371 -30.02 1.63 -25.65
C MET A 371 -30.43 2.21 -27.03
N PHE A 372 -30.14 1.46 -28.07
CA PHE A 372 -30.55 1.74 -29.45
C PHE A 372 -31.70 0.83 -29.88
N ARG A 373 -32.43 1.20 -30.94
CA ARG A 373 -33.48 0.35 -31.48
C ARG A 373 -32.92 -0.92 -32.11
N LYS A 374 -33.56 -2.04 -31.84
CA LYS A 374 -33.14 -3.35 -32.37
C LYS A 374 -33.13 -3.35 -33.91
N ALA A 375 -34.14 -2.75 -34.56
CA ALA A 375 -34.21 -2.66 -35.99
C ALA A 375 -33.03 -1.90 -36.62
N ASP A 376 -32.64 -0.74 -36.03
CA ASP A 376 -31.51 0.05 -36.49
C ASP A 376 -30.17 -0.71 -36.40
N CYS A 377 -29.99 -1.48 -35.35
CA CYS A 377 -28.79 -2.27 -35.17
C CYS A 377 -28.77 -3.57 -35.98
N ALA A 378 -29.95 -4.16 -36.25
CA ALA A 378 -30.05 -5.39 -37.04
C ALA A 378 -29.69 -5.15 -38.52
N ALA A 379 -30.11 -4.03 -39.09
CA ALA A 379 -29.82 -3.64 -40.46
C ALA A 379 -28.48 -2.93 -40.66
N CYS A 380 -27.68 -2.76 -39.59
CA CYS A 380 -26.45 -1.97 -39.65
C CYS A 380 -25.28 -2.78 -40.20
N SER A 381 -24.66 -2.33 -41.29
CA SER A 381 -23.47 -2.94 -41.88
C SER A 381 -22.26 -2.93 -40.96
N ALA A 382 -22.12 -1.91 -40.07
CA ALA A 382 -21.06 -1.79 -39.09
C ALA A 382 -21.34 -2.57 -37.80
N ARG A 383 -22.41 -3.38 -37.74
CA ARG A 383 -22.76 -4.16 -36.55
C ARG A 383 -21.59 -5.02 -36.01
N PRO A 384 -20.81 -5.74 -36.85
CA PRO A 384 -19.68 -6.56 -36.36
C PRO A 384 -18.60 -5.75 -35.65
N LEU A 385 -18.43 -4.47 -35.96
CA LEU A 385 -17.49 -3.55 -35.33
C LEU A 385 -18.05 -2.93 -34.04
N CYS A 386 -19.36 -3.08 -33.79
CA CYS A 386 -20.08 -2.37 -32.73
C CYS A 386 -20.56 -3.28 -31.61
N THR A 387 -21.17 -4.43 -31.90
CA THR A 387 -21.72 -5.32 -30.86
C THR A 387 -21.61 -6.80 -31.24
N ARG A 388 -21.30 -7.65 -30.26
CA ARG A 388 -21.31 -9.12 -30.38
C ARG A 388 -22.66 -9.74 -30.01
N ALA A 389 -23.62 -8.95 -29.54
CA ALA A 389 -24.93 -9.43 -29.14
C ALA A 389 -25.70 -9.92 -30.38
N LYS A 390 -26.06 -11.21 -30.41
CA LYS A 390 -26.76 -11.83 -31.56
C LYS A 390 -28.15 -11.23 -31.78
N HIS A 391 -28.93 -11.03 -30.72
CA HIS A 391 -30.36 -10.66 -30.78
C HIS A 391 -30.69 -9.32 -30.11
N ARG A 392 -29.70 -8.60 -29.54
CA ARG A 392 -29.91 -7.32 -28.87
C ARG A 392 -29.24 -6.17 -29.64
N ALA A 393 -29.76 -4.95 -29.44
CA ALA A 393 -29.14 -3.73 -29.93
C ALA A 393 -27.85 -3.40 -29.11
N ARG A 394 -27.14 -2.41 -29.61
CA ARG A 394 -26.02 -1.83 -28.83
C ARG A 394 -26.56 -1.23 -27.53
N HIS A 395 -25.94 -1.58 -26.42
CA HIS A 395 -26.14 -1.01 -25.10
C HIS A 395 -24.86 -0.32 -24.68
N LEU A 396 -24.95 0.91 -24.19
CA LEU A 396 -23.84 1.66 -23.63
C LEU A 396 -24.10 1.89 -22.14
N LYS A 397 -23.05 1.77 -21.35
CA LYS A 397 -22.99 2.27 -19.97
C LYS A 397 -22.09 3.49 -19.95
N LEU A 398 -22.66 4.68 -19.71
CA LEU A 398 -21.93 5.92 -19.56
C LEU A 398 -21.76 6.21 -18.06
N GLN A 399 -20.62 6.73 -17.69
CA GLN A 399 -20.46 7.33 -16.35
C GLN A 399 -21.31 8.60 -16.26
N PRO A 400 -21.59 9.13 -15.05
CA PRO A 400 -22.19 10.45 -14.88
C PRO A 400 -21.48 11.52 -15.73
N ARG A 401 -22.21 12.56 -16.09
CA ARG A 401 -21.71 13.58 -17.04
C ARG A 401 -20.34 14.14 -16.65
N ALA A 402 -20.18 14.58 -15.39
CA ALA A 402 -18.93 15.16 -14.91
C ALA A 402 -17.76 14.20 -15.09
N GLU A 403 -17.93 12.94 -14.67
CA GLU A 403 -16.91 11.89 -14.78
C GLU A 403 -16.59 11.54 -16.24
N HIS A 404 -17.63 11.43 -17.10
CA HIS A 404 -17.44 11.14 -18.51
C HIS A 404 -16.65 12.25 -19.21
N GLU A 405 -17.00 13.52 -18.96
CA GLU A 405 -16.33 14.68 -19.53
C GLU A 405 -14.90 14.81 -18.98
N ALA A 406 -14.67 14.55 -17.68
CA ALA A 406 -13.35 14.57 -17.08
C ALA A 406 -12.41 13.51 -17.69
N LEU A 407 -12.89 12.27 -17.89
CA LEU A 407 -12.10 11.23 -18.57
C LEU A 407 -11.76 11.58 -20.01
N LYS A 408 -12.74 12.14 -20.75
CA LYS A 408 -12.53 12.59 -22.13
C LYS A 408 -11.49 13.70 -22.19
N ALA A 409 -11.58 14.68 -21.29
CA ALA A 409 -10.62 15.78 -21.19
C ALA A 409 -9.21 15.27 -20.82
N ALA A 410 -9.08 14.36 -19.84
CA ALA A 410 -7.80 13.78 -19.44
C ALA A 410 -7.13 13.02 -20.60
N ARG A 411 -7.89 12.23 -21.37
CA ARG A 411 -7.39 11.54 -22.57
C ARG A 411 -6.94 12.52 -23.65
N ALA A 412 -7.77 13.55 -23.94
CA ALA A 412 -7.45 14.58 -24.93
C ALA A 412 -6.18 15.35 -24.54
N ARG A 413 -6.02 15.73 -23.27
CA ARG A 413 -4.81 16.39 -22.77
C ARG A 413 -3.57 15.56 -23.04
N LEU A 414 -3.57 14.29 -22.68
CA LEU A 414 -2.41 13.39 -22.89
C LEU A 414 -2.15 13.05 -24.37
N ALA A 415 -3.11 13.24 -25.24
CA ALA A 415 -2.92 13.11 -26.68
C ALA A 415 -2.11 14.29 -27.28
N THR A 416 -2.09 15.45 -26.63
CA THR A 416 -1.32 16.62 -27.07
C THR A 416 0.17 16.45 -26.79
N ARG A 417 1.03 17.16 -27.55
CA ARG A 417 2.48 17.20 -27.31
C ARG A 417 2.81 17.84 -25.95
N GLU A 418 2.09 18.90 -25.59
CA GLU A 418 2.26 19.61 -24.32
C GLU A 418 1.89 18.74 -23.13
N GLY A 419 0.71 18.08 -23.17
CA GLY A 419 0.26 17.17 -22.12
C GLY A 419 1.23 16.02 -21.90
N ARG A 420 1.75 15.41 -22.98
CA ARG A 420 2.81 14.37 -22.86
C ARG A 420 4.08 14.92 -22.24
N ARG A 421 4.53 16.13 -22.62
CA ARG A 421 5.71 16.76 -22.03
C ARG A 421 5.52 17.08 -20.54
N CYS A 422 4.34 17.56 -20.17
CA CYS A 422 3.97 17.77 -18.75
C CYS A 422 4.01 16.44 -17.99
N TYR A 423 3.33 15.42 -18.48
CA TYR A 423 3.27 14.10 -17.85
C TYR A 423 4.63 13.41 -17.74
N ALA A 424 5.53 13.61 -18.70
CA ALA A 424 6.89 13.03 -18.68
C ALA A 424 7.68 13.39 -17.41
N ARG A 425 7.37 14.54 -16.77
CA ARG A 425 8.00 14.95 -15.50
C ARG A 425 7.68 13.97 -14.35
N ARG A 426 6.60 13.18 -14.46
CA ARG A 426 6.28 12.13 -13.49
C ARG A 426 7.45 11.17 -13.30
N ALA A 427 8.12 10.78 -14.37
CA ALA A 427 9.19 9.79 -14.33
C ALA A 427 10.32 10.14 -13.33
N GLY A 428 10.49 11.43 -13.00
CA GLY A 428 11.51 11.83 -12.03
C GLY A 428 11.31 11.30 -10.61
N ILE A 429 10.07 10.89 -10.20
CA ILE A 429 9.83 10.27 -8.89
C ILE A 429 10.54 8.91 -8.77
N GLU A 430 10.77 8.22 -9.87
CA GLU A 430 11.51 6.95 -9.89
C GLU A 430 12.94 7.13 -9.38
N GLY A 431 13.54 8.30 -9.66
CA GLY A 431 14.84 8.70 -9.10
C GLY A 431 14.79 8.85 -7.59
N THR A 432 13.71 9.42 -7.06
CA THR A 432 13.49 9.58 -5.61
C THR A 432 13.30 8.24 -4.93
N LEU A 433 12.46 7.37 -5.50
CA LEU A 433 12.29 6.01 -5.00
C LEU A 433 13.61 5.23 -5.05
N SER A 434 14.38 5.37 -6.14
CA SER A 434 15.70 4.74 -6.26
C SER A 434 16.70 5.26 -5.22
N GLN A 435 16.72 6.56 -4.95
CA GLN A 435 17.54 7.17 -3.87
C GLN A 435 17.12 6.58 -2.52
N GLY A 436 15.81 6.57 -2.22
CA GLY A 436 15.27 6.02 -0.98
C GLY A 436 15.63 4.54 -0.78
N VAL A 437 15.56 3.74 -1.84
CA VAL A 437 15.89 2.30 -1.79
C VAL A 437 17.37 2.07 -1.57
N ARG A 438 18.23 2.78 -2.29
CA ARG A 438 19.69 2.52 -2.29
C ARG A 438 20.40 3.10 -1.07
N ALA A 439 20.03 4.31 -0.66
CA ALA A 439 20.73 5.03 0.40
C ALA A 439 20.02 4.95 1.77
N PHE A 440 18.69 4.77 1.78
CA PHE A 440 17.90 4.93 2.99
C PHE A 440 17.10 3.67 3.40
N GLY A 441 17.28 2.56 2.69
CA GLY A 441 16.61 1.29 3.00
C GLY A 441 15.08 1.33 2.91
N LEU A 442 14.51 2.20 2.05
CA LEU A 442 13.07 2.49 1.94
C LEU A 442 12.19 1.25 1.77
N ARG A 443 12.67 0.20 1.10
CA ARG A 443 11.92 -1.05 0.84
C ARG A 443 11.98 -2.08 1.96
N ARG A 444 12.62 -1.77 3.09
CA ARG A 444 12.73 -2.70 4.22
C ARG A 444 12.25 -2.02 5.49
N SER A 445 11.14 -2.52 6.05
CA SER A 445 10.73 -2.05 7.37
C SER A 445 11.74 -2.51 8.44
N ARG A 446 12.11 -1.62 9.33
CA ARG A 446 12.90 -1.92 10.54
C ARG A 446 12.01 -2.37 11.69
N TYR A 447 10.73 -2.06 11.59
CA TYR A 447 9.75 -2.19 12.67
C TYR A 447 8.61 -3.11 12.24
N ARG A 448 7.86 -3.59 13.22
CA ARG A 448 6.62 -4.34 13.03
C ARG A 448 5.44 -3.41 13.17
N GLY A 449 4.44 -3.59 12.34
CA GLY A 449 3.20 -2.80 12.31
C GLY A 449 3.27 -1.57 11.42
N LEU A 450 2.09 -1.17 10.92
CA LEU A 450 1.91 -0.10 9.95
C LEU A 450 2.37 1.25 10.50
N ALA A 451 1.98 1.61 11.73
CA ALA A 451 2.29 2.91 12.31
C ALA A 451 3.80 3.16 12.48
N LYS A 452 4.54 2.16 12.98
CA LYS A 452 6.01 2.28 13.12
C LYS A 452 6.71 2.30 11.77
N THR A 453 6.18 1.57 10.78
CA THR A 453 6.68 1.58 9.41
C THR A 453 6.41 2.93 8.75
N HIS A 454 5.24 3.54 9.01
CA HIS A 454 4.92 4.88 8.53
C HIS A 454 5.87 5.94 9.12
N LEU A 455 6.08 5.93 10.43
CA LEU A 455 7.05 6.82 11.09
C LEU A 455 8.47 6.68 10.48
N GLN A 456 8.91 5.46 10.17
CA GLN A 456 10.15 5.22 9.43
C GLN A 456 10.17 5.97 8.10
N HIS A 457 9.09 5.89 7.32
CA HIS A 457 9.02 6.52 6.01
C HIS A 457 9.00 8.05 6.11
N VAL A 458 8.30 8.62 7.10
CA VAL A 458 8.32 10.06 7.39
C VAL A 458 9.73 10.54 7.72
N ALA A 459 10.44 9.82 8.61
CA ALA A 459 11.82 10.15 8.95
C ALA A 459 12.77 9.99 7.75
N THR A 460 12.56 8.96 6.92
CA THR A 460 13.30 8.75 5.67
C THR A 460 13.07 9.88 4.67
N ALA A 461 11.82 10.33 4.50
CA ALA A 461 11.48 11.44 3.61
C ALA A 461 12.15 12.75 4.07
N ALA A 462 12.13 13.02 5.37
CA ALA A 462 12.82 14.17 5.94
C ALA A 462 14.35 14.09 5.75
N ALA A 463 14.94 12.91 5.91
CA ALA A 463 16.37 12.68 5.68
C ALA A 463 16.77 12.88 4.20
N ILE A 464 15.95 12.40 3.24
CA ILE A 464 16.14 12.64 1.81
C ILE A 464 16.06 14.14 1.50
N ASN A 465 15.09 14.84 2.10
CA ASN A 465 14.95 16.29 1.91
C ASN A 465 16.16 17.06 2.46
N LEU A 466 16.71 16.68 3.61
CA LEU A 466 17.93 17.28 4.15
C LEU A 466 19.13 17.12 3.20
N GLU A 467 19.32 15.94 2.64
CA GLU A 467 20.39 15.70 1.65
C GLU A 467 20.21 16.59 0.41
N ARG A 468 18.96 16.71 -0.08
CA ARG A 468 18.66 17.51 -1.27
C ARG A 468 18.84 19.01 -1.01
N LEU A 469 18.43 19.48 0.17
CA LEU A 469 18.66 20.86 0.60
C LEU A 469 20.16 21.16 0.74
N ALA A 470 20.93 20.25 1.34
CA ALA A 470 22.37 20.40 1.46
C ALA A 470 23.06 20.47 0.10
N ALA A 471 22.63 19.66 -0.87
CA ALA A 471 23.10 19.72 -2.25
C ALA A 471 22.69 21.03 -2.95
N TRP A 472 21.44 21.46 -2.76
CA TRP A 472 20.91 22.70 -3.33
C TRP A 472 21.68 23.93 -2.86
N PHE A 473 21.90 24.07 -1.55
CA PHE A 473 22.62 25.21 -0.98
C PHE A 473 24.12 25.21 -1.37
N ARG A 474 24.67 24.06 -1.70
CA ARG A 474 26.03 23.93 -2.25
C ARG A 474 26.09 24.07 -3.76
N ALA A 475 24.98 24.41 -4.43
CA ALA A 475 24.85 24.50 -5.88
C ALA A 475 25.29 23.21 -6.62
N VAL A 476 25.17 22.05 -5.99
CA VAL A 476 25.45 20.76 -6.64
C VAL A 476 24.33 20.45 -7.63
N PRO A 477 24.65 20.30 -8.93
CA PRO A 477 23.62 20.02 -9.92
C PRO A 477 22.95 18.66 -9.68
N ARG A 478 21.67 18.57 -10.05
CA ARG A 478 20.92 17.29 -9.96
C ARG A 478 21.61 16.26 -10.85
N ALA A 479 21.80 15.05 -10.33
CA ALA A 479 22.37 13.97 -11.09
C ALA A 479 21.47 13.63 -12.30
N ALA A 480 22.06 13.53 -13.47
CA ALA A 480 21.37 13.04 -14.65
C ALA A 480 21.07 11.54 -14.53
N THR A 481 19.99 11.10 -15.19
CA THR A 481 19.68 9.68 -15.29
C THR A 481 20.86 8.92 -15.89
N ARG A 482 21.37 7.94 -15.18
CA ARG A 482 22.48 7.12 -15.69
C ARG A 482 22.00 6.26 -16.85
N THR A 483 22.49 6.52 -18.04
CA THR A 483 22.32 5.66 -19.20
C THR A 483 23.52 4.70 -19.25
N SER A 484 23.27 3.41 -19.45
CA SER A 484 24.38 2.47 -19.66
C SER A 484 25.17 2.83 -20.96
N ARG A 485 26.45 2.52 -20.98
CA ARG A 485 27.26 2.78 -22.19
C ARG A 485 26.65 2.14 -23.42
N PHE A 486 26.10 0.94 -23.27
CA PHE A 486 25.42 0.24 -24.38
C PHE A 486 24.14 0.94 -24.82
N ALA A 487 23.27 1.40 -23.85
CA ALA A 487 22.06 2.13 -24.20
C ALA A 487 22.33 3.51 -24.82
N ALA A 488 23.47 4.14 -24.49
CA ALA A 488 23.88 5.39 -25.11
C ALA A 488 24.25 5.23 -26.63
N LEU A 489 24.64 4.04 -27.05
CA LEU A 489 24.89 3.76 -28.48
C LEU A 489 23.61 3.75 -29.32
N ALA A 490 22.46 3.48 -28.74
CA ALA A 490 21.17 3.49 -29.44
C ALA A 490 20.63 4.92 -29.69
N THR A 491 21.19 5.93 -29.03
CA THR A 491 20.77 7.35 -29.12
C THR A 491 21.82 8.22 -29.83
N ALA A 492 22.96 7.65 -30.22
CA ALA A 492 23.96 8.26 -31.06
C ALA A 492 23.73 7.87 -32.53
#